data_6948b27c34dd6742bce956a27831934e
#
_entry.id   6948b27c34dd6742bce956a27831934e
#
_cell.length_a   1.000
_cell.length_b   1.000
_cell.length_c   1.000
_cell.angle_alpha   90.00
_cell.angle_beta   90.00
_cell.angle_gamma   90.00
#
_symmetry.space_group_name_H-M   'P 1'
#
loop_
_entity.id
_entity.type
_entity.pdbx_description
1 polymer ?
#
loop_
_entity_poly.entity_id
_entity_poly.type
_entity_poly.pdbx_seq_one_letter_code
_entity_poly.pdbx_strand_id
1 'polypeptide(L)'
;MDFFTRPGKSGGAWCGGYRDQTYKDGKRVAPVVTTVFNFSKPADGQPALLSADEAETVFHEFGHALNGLFADVHYNGVAGVPRDFVELPSQVMEHWVFEPEVLKFMPSIMKQAK
;
A
#
# COMPACT_ATOMS: atom_id res chain seq x y z
N MET A 1 -1.75 7.96 -2.10
CA MET A 1 -2.20 6.77 -2.86
C MET A 1 -2.79 7.21 -4.19
N ASP A 2 -2.47 6.50 -5.26
CA ASP A 2 -2.95 6.77 -6.62
C ASP A 2 -3.65 5.50 -7.15
N PHE A 3 -4.98 5.48 -7.16
CA PHE A 3 -5.77 4.26 -7.31
C PHE A 3 -6.09 3.90 -8.76
N PHE A 4 -6.37 4.87 -9.63
CA PHE A 4 -7.04 4.59 -10.90
C PHE A 4 -6.13 4.65 -12.11
N THR A 5 -6.48 3.86 -13.12
CA THR A 5 -5.85 3.90 -14.44
C THR A 5 -6.03 5.25 -15.13
N ARG A 6 -5.03 5.64 -15.93
CA ARG A 6 -5.10 6.79 -16.84
C ARG A 6 -4.07 6.65 -17.97
N PRO A 7 -4.21 7.38 -19.08
CA PRO A 7 -3.22 7.38 -20.14
C PRO A 7 -1.82 7.76 -19.62
N GLY A 8 -0.81 7.01 -20.04
CA GLY A 8 0.59 7.23 -19.64
C GLY A 8 1.00 6.64 -18.29
N LYS A 9 0.07 6.03 -17.54
CA LYS A 9 0.39 5.33 -16.28
C LYS A 9 0.73 3.86 -16.57
N SER A 10 1.85 3.36 -16.02
CA SER A 10 2.23 1.95 -16.13
C SER A 10 1.25 1.06 -15.36
N GLY A 11 1.00 -0.14 -15.89
CA GLY A 11 0.13 -1.14 -15.25
C GLY A 11 0.74 -1.77 -14.01
N GLY A 12 -0.07 -2.54 -13.27
CA GLY A 12 0.32 -3.18 -12.01
C GLY A 12 0.12 -2.29 -10.78
N ALA A 13 0.62 -2.75 -9.64
CA ALA A 13 0.65 -1.97 -8.40
C ALA A 13 2.08 -1.93 -7.86
N TRP A 14 2.42 -0.87 -7.14
CA TRP A 14 3.73 -0.76 -6.50
C TRP A 14 3.73 0.25 -5.36
N CYS A 15 4.64 0.03 -4.42
CA CYS A 15 5.01 0.99 -3.41
C CYS A 15 6.34 1.64 -3.78
N GLY A 16 6.48 2.94 -3.55
CA GLY A 16 7.71 3.69 -3.79
C GLY A 16 7.87 4.84 -2.80
N GLY A 17 9.01 5.47 -2.79
CA GLY A 17 9.31 6.59 -1.91
C GLY A 17 9.92 7.77 -2.66
N TYR A 18 9.56 8.98 -2.26
CA TYR A 18 10.22 10.20 -2.68
C TYR A 18 11.28 10.67 -1.68
N ARG A 19 11.21 10.20 -0.46
CA ARG A 19 12.18 10.49 0.59
C ARG A 19 12.17 9.36 1.60
N ASP A 20 13.35 8.85 1.92
CA ASP A 20 13.53 7.89 2.99
C ASP A 20 13.51 8.58 4.36
N GLN A 21 13.19 7.81 5.40
CA GLN A 21 13.34 8.28 6.75
C GLN A 21 14.83 8.58 7.03
N THR A 22 15.09 9.68 7.71
CA THR A 22 16.45 10.08 8.10
C THR A 22 16.43 10.92 9.38
N TYR A 23 17.60 11.24 9.88
CA TYR A 23 17.80 12.25 10.93
C TYR A 23 18.54 13.47 10.37
N LYS A 24 18.05 14.67 10.68
CA LYS A 24 18.70 15.93 10.36
C LYS A 24 18.72 16.80 11.61
N ASP A 25 19.90 17.27 11.98
CA ASP A 25 20.12 18.11 13.18
C ASP A 25 19.51 17.49 14.45
N GLY A 26 19.68 16.17 14.62
CA GLY A 26 19.15 15.40 15.75
C GLY A 26 17.63 15.17 15.74
N LYS A 27 16.92 15.60 14.69
CA LYS A 27 15.47 15.42 14.55
C LYS A 27 15.15 14.39 13.50
N ARG A 28 14.17 13.53 13.80
CA ARG A 28 13.64 12.56 12.85
C ARG A 28 12.91 13.29 11.72
N VAL A 29 13.29 12.98 10.50
CA VAL A 29 12.59 13.42 9.28
C VAL A 29 11.76 12.25 8.76
N ALA A 30 10.45 12.41 8.71
CA ALA A 30 9.54 11.37 8.25
C ALA A 30 9.75 11.03 6.77
N PRO A 31 9.58 9.78 6.36
CA PRO A 31 9.61 9.38 4.95
C PRO A 31 8.41 9.94 4.19
N VAL A 32 8.53 9.98 2.86
CA VAL A 32 7.41 10.26 1.95
C VAL A 32 7.24 9.04 1.05
N VAL A 33 6.20 8.28 1.32
CA VAL A 33 5.89 7.01 0.65
C VAL A 33 4.68 7.18 -0.25
N THR A 34 4.70 6.51 -1.40
CA THR A 34 3.58 6.46 -2.34
C THR A 34 3.19 5.02 -2.62
N THR A 35 1.90 4.78 -2.76
CA THR A 35 1.35 3.54 -3.30
C THR A 35 0.55 3.85 -4.55
N VAL A 36 0.78 3.07 -5.60
CA VAL A 36 0.18 3.25 -6.92
C VAL A 36 -0.53 1.98 -7.31
N PHE A 37 -1.73 2.13 -7.85
CA PHE A 37 -2.59 1.05 -8.31
C PHE A 37 -3.10 1.34 -9.73
N ASN A 38 -3.77 0.38 -10.34
CA ASN A 38 -4.39 0.53 -11.66
C ASN A 38 -5.80 -0.05 -11.68
N PHE A 39 -6.61 0.33 -10.70
CA PHE A 39 -8.01 -0.09 -10.64
C PHE A 39 -8.85 0.63 -11.69
N SER A 40 -9.92 -0.02 -12.12
CA SER A 40 -10.89 0.58 -13.03
C SER A 40 -11.62 1.75 -12.36
N LYS A 41 -11.76 2.85 -13.07
CA LYS A 41 -12.60 3.96 -12.58
C LYS A 41 -14.06 3.53 -12.56
N PRO A 42 -14.82 3.87 -11.50
CA PRO A 42 -16.25 3.71 -11.52
C PRO A 42 -16.89 4.61 -12.59
N ALA A 43 -18.09 4.24 -13.05
CA ALA A 43 -18.90 5.15 -13.85
C ALA A 43 -19.28 6.39 -13.05
N ASP A 44 -19.56 7.50 -13.75
CA ASP A 44 -19.91 8.76 -13.11
C ASP A 44 -21.10 8.59 -12.15
N GLY A 45 -20.93 9.07 -10.94
CA GLY A 45 -21.93 8.97 -9.87
C GLY A 45 -22.02 7.60 -9.19
N GLN A 46 -21.18 6.64 -9.57
CA GLN A 46 -21.12 5.33 -8.91
C GLN A 46 -19.98 5.27 -7.87
N PRO A 47 -20.14 4.52 -6.78
CA PRO A 47 -19.06 4.29 -5.83
C PRO A 47 -17.93 3.46 -6.47
N ALA A 48 -16.71 3.76 -6.10
CA ALA A 48 -15.55 2.92 -6.46
C ALA A 48 -15.56 1.67 -5.56
N LEU A 49 -15.97 0.54 -6.12
CA LEU A 49 -15.94 -0.75 -5.45
C LEU A 49 -14.73 -1.53 -5.93
N LEU A 50 -13.98 -2.10 -5.01
CA LEU A 50 -12.86 -2.99 -5.30
C LEU A 50 -13.33 -4.45 -5.30
N SER A 51 -12.74 -5.26 -6.16
CA SER A 51 -12.82 -6.73 -6.04
C SER A 51 -12.04 -7.21 -4.82
N ALA A 52 -12.19 -8.47 -4.44
CA ALA A 52 -11.42 -9.07 -3.36
C ALA A 52 -9.91 -8.99 -3.63
N ASP A 53 -9.48 -9.33 -4.85
CA ASP A 53 -8.07 -9.29 -5.27
C ASP A 53 -7.51 -7.85 -5.28
N GLU A 54 -8.33 -6.89 -5.71
CA GLU A 54 -7.94 -5.48 -5.66
C GLU A 54 -7.79 -4.97 -4.21
N ALA A 55 -8.67 -5.42 -3.30
CA ALA A 55 -8.56 -5.11 -1.89
C ALA A 55 -7.29 -5.73 -1.27
N GLU A 56 -7.00 -6.99 -1.58
CA GLU A 56 -5.76 -7.68 -1.19
C GLU A 56 -4.53 -6.92 -1.69
N THR A 57 -4.53 -6.48 -2.95
CA THR A 57 -3.47 -5.65 -3.51
C THR A 57 -3.27 -4.34 -2.74
N VAL A 58 -4.35 -3.70 -2.28
CA VAL A 58 -4.24 -2.48 -1.44
C VAL A 58 -3.52 -2.80 -0.12
N PHE A 59 -3.87 -3.90 0.53
CA PHE A 59 -3.21 -4.32 1.77
C PHE A 59 -1.75 -4.68 1.54
N HIS A 60 -1.43 -5.39 0.44
CA HIS A 60 -0.08 -5.71 0.03
C HIS A 60 0.80 -4.46 -0.08
N GLU A 61 0.42 -3.51 -0.94
CA GLU A 61 1.17 -2.27 -1.14
C GLU A 61 1.24 -1.41 0.13
N PHE A 62 0.20 -1.48 0.96
CA PHE A 62 0.21 -0.80 2.24
C PHE A 62 1.18 -1.46 3.24
N GLY A 63 1.40 -2.77 3.15
CA GLY A 63 2.43 -3.48 3.92
C GLY A 63 3.83 -2.94 3.63
N HIS A 64 4.18 -2.76 2.36
CA HIS A 64 5.42 -2.09 1.97
C HIS A 64 5.49 -0.65 2.49
N ALA A 65 4.38 0.09 2.37
CA ALA A 65 4.30 1.46 2.87
C ALA A 65 4.55 1.55 4.38
N LEU A 66 3.94 0.66 5.16
CA LEU A 66 4.13 0.60 6.62
C LEU A 66 5.58 0.32 7.00
N ASN A 67 6.24 -0.61 6.29
CA ASN A 67 7.66 -0.88 6.50
C ASN A 67 8.50 0.39 6.33
N GLY A 68 8.26 1.17 5.28
CA GLY A 68 8.93 2.46 5.08
C GLY A 68 8.56 3.52 6.13
N LEU A 69 7.28 3.62 6.49
CA LEU A 69 6.77 4.62 7.43
C LEU A 69 7.25 4.39 8.86
N PHE A 70 7.41 3.13 9.27
CA PHE A 70 7.89 2.76 10.59
C PHE A 70 9.42 2.74 10.71
N ALA A 71 10.14 2.95 9.62
CA ALA A 71 11.59 3.05 9.67
C ALA A 71 12.03 4.14 10.68
N ASP A 72 12.96 3.79 11.54
CA ASP A 72 13.57 4.70 12.50
C ASP A 72 15.06 4.37 12.65
N VAL A 73 15.84 4.80 11.66
CA VAL A 73 17.28 4.51 11.55
C VAL A 73 18.08 5.80 11.46
N HIS A 74 19.23 5.80 12.11
CA HIS A 74 20.14 6.96 12.15
C HIS A 74 21.02 7.08 10.90
N TYR A 75 21.24 5.98 10.18
CA TYR A 75 22.13 5.94 9.02
C TYR A 75 21.32 5.71 7.75
N ASN A 76 21.58 6.53 6.74
CA ASN A 76 20.94 6.38 5.42
C ASN A 76 21.26 5.00 4.81
N GLY A 77 20.27 4.42 4.16
CA GLY A 77 20.40 3.14 3.46
C GLY A 77 20.22 1.89 4.33
N VAL A 78 20.16 2.03 5.67
CA VAL A 78 19.98 0.89 6.59
C VAL A 78 18.51 0.48 6.74
N ALA A 79 17.57 1.38 6.39
CA ALA A 79 16.13 1.07 6.39
C ALA A 79 15.69 0.16 5.24
N GLY A 80 16.56 -0.08 4.26
CA GLY A 80 16.26 -0.94 3.12
C GLY A 80 16.10 -2.40 3.54
N VAL A 81 15.12 -3.08 2.95
CA VAL A 81 14.87 -4.52 3.17
C VAL A 81 15.60 -5.32 2.09
N PRO A 82 16.33 -6.39 2.44
CA PRO A 82 16.90 -7.30 1.45
C PRO A 82 15.84 -7.85 0.50
N ARG A 83 16.22 -8.08 -0.76
CA ARG A 83 15.26 -8.45 -1.81
C ARG A 83 14.54 -9.78 -1.55
N ASP A 84 15.18 -10.71 -0.89
CA ASP A 84 14.63 -12.01 -0.48
C ASP A 84 13.68 -11.93 0.71
N PHE A 85 13.58 -10.77 1.37
CA PHE A 85 12.73 -10.53 2.52
C PHE A 85 11.70 -9.41 2.28
N VAL A 86 11.78 -8.73 1.14
CA VAL A 86 11.01 -7.51 0.86
C VAL A 86 9.50 -7.73 0.88
N GLU A 87 9.04 -8.92 0.51
CA GLU A 87 7.61 -9.27 0.47
C GLU A 87 7.02 -9.72 1.82
N LEU A 88 7.83 -9.88 2.86
CA LEU A 88 7.29 -10.30 4.15
C LEU A 88 6.24 -9.32 4.71
N PRO A 89 6.49 -8.01 4.81
CA PRO A 89 5.51 -7.07 5.35
C PRO A 89 4.26 -6.95 4.48
N SER A 90 4.41 -7.02 3.15
CA SER A 90 3.29 -6.95 2.22
C SER A 90 2.40 -8.20 2.30
N GLN A 91 2.98 -9.39 2.26
CA GLN A 91 2.24 -10.65 2.33
C GLN A 91 1.60 -10.88 3.71
N VAL A 92 2.23 -10.44 4.79
CA VAL A 92 1.58 -10.46 6.12
C VAL A 92 0.33 -9.59 6.14
N MET A 93 0.37 -8.41 5.49
CA MET A 93 -0.79 -7.52 5.43
C MET A 93 -1.96 -8.08 4.60
N GLU A 94 -1.70 -8.87 3.56
CA GLU A 94 -2.73 -9.54 2.76
C GLU A 94 -3.68 -10.39 3.62
N HIS A 95 -3.15 -11.10 4.62
CA HIS A 95 -3.96 -11.94 5.49
C HIS A 95 -5.05 -11.18 6.26
N TRP A 96 -4.82 -9.89 6.55
CA TRP A 96 -5.78 -9.08 7.30
C TRP A 96 -7.04 -8.72 6.49
N VAL A 97 -6.96 -8.68 5.15
CA VAL A 97 -8.09 -8.26 4.31
C VAL A 97 -9.32 -9.17 4.47
N PHE A 98 -9.10 -10.47 4.73
CA PHE A 98 -10.17 -11.46 4.86
C PHE A 98 -10.57 -11.74 6.31
N GLU A 99 -9.92 -11.10 7.28
CA GLU A 99 -10.27 -11.27 8.69
C GLU A 99 -11.69 -10.75 8.96
N PRO A 100 -12.55 -11.53 9.65
CA PRO A 100 -13.95 -11.17 9.86
C PRO A 100 -14.15 -9.82 10.56
N GLU A 101 -13.22 -9.43 11.42
CA GLU A 101 -13.26 -8.13 12.10
C GLU A 101 -12.96 -6.98 11.14
N VAL A 102 -11.98 -7.15 10.24
CA VAL A 102 -11.63 -6.16 9.21
C VAL A 102 -12.76 -6.03 8.19
N LEU A 103 -13.35 -7.14 7.77
CA LEU A 103 -14.47 -7.16 6.83
C LEU A 103 -15.71 -6.41 7.35
N LYS A 104 -15.92 -6.35 8.65
CA LYS A 104 -17.01 -5.53 9.24
C LYS A 104 -16.84 -4.04 8.97
N PHE A 105 -15.60 -3.56 8.81
CA PHE A 105 -15.32 -2.16 8.48
C PHE A 105 -15.32 -1.88 6.97
N MET A 106 -15.38 -2.92 6.13
CA MET A 106 -15.36 -2.82 4.67
C MET A 106 -16.62 -3.41 4.00
N PRO A 107 -17.85 -3.04 4.44
CA PRO A 107 -19.07 -3.73 3.98
C PRO A 107 -19.38 -3.56 2.49
N SER A 108 -18.78 -2.58 1.81
CA SER A 108 -19.01 -2.32 0.39
C SER A 108 -18.12 -3.14 -0.55
N ILE A 109 -17.00 -3.66 -0.08
CA ILE A 109 -16.04 -4.42 -0.89
C ILE A 109 -16.55 -5.83 -1.18
N MET A 110 -17.25 -6.46 -0.23
CA MET A 110 -17.61 -7.88 -0.26
C MET A 110 -18.96 -8.22 -0.90
N LYS A 111 -19.72 -7.25 -1.41
CA LYS A 111 -21.02 -7.54 -2.06
C LYS A 111 -20.88 -8.25 -3.41
N GLN A 112 -19.70 -8.35 -3.98
CA GLN A 112 -19.44 -8.97 -5.29
C GLN A 112 -18.72 -10.33 -5.21
N ALA A 113 -18.34 -10.81 -4.03
CA ALA A 113 -17.64 -12.09 -3.85
C ALA A 113 -18.59 -13.27 -3.55
N LYS A 114 -19.84 -13.20 -4.03
CA LYS A 114 -20.79 -14.33 -3.99
C LYS A 114 -21.19 -14.75 -5.40
#